data_be22f2a278f9555f0a30bd4e9baa01c3
#
_entry.id   be22f2a278f9555f0a30bd4e9baa01c3
#
_cell.length_a   1.000
_cell.length_b   1.000
_cell.length_c   1.000
_cell.angle_alpha   90.00
_cell.angle_beta   90.00
_cell.angle_gamma   90.00
#
_symmetry.space_group_name_H-M   'P 1'
#
loop_
_entity.id
_entity.type
_entity.pdbx_description
1 polymer ?
#
loop_
_entity_poly.entity_id
_entity_poly.type
_entity_poly.pdbx_seq_one_letter_code
_entity_poly.pdbx_strand_id
1 'polypeptide(L)'
;MRIRYTTFSEAGKRRANQDVCRVIENPENNNSLMVVCDGMGGHSMGDVAAETVCNAICEYWNSNTHTKDSETKVIEACKAASDALYKRSRVVRPIEMGTTMVMASIEDNIVTIAHCGDSRCYLLRDGEVVYQTQDHADPHWGSEVVTRCFFSMNPEVAEPEVARFEVQPGDRIFLCSDGVYKAMAPQILTARLQDEKPLEEVVDVIKFMCEKYSTDNYTGILAIVE
;
A
#
# COMPACT_ATOMS: atom_id res chain seq x y z
N MET A 1 8.27 -15.70 9.63
CA MET A 1 8.31 -14.74 10.76
C MET A 1 6.91 -14.22 11.03
N ARG A 2 6.60 -13.80 12.25
CA ARG A 2 5.32 -13.17 12.60
C ARG A 2 5.47 -11.65 12.53
N ILE A 3 4.33 -10.96 12.42
CA ILE A 3 4.28 -9.53 12.55
C ILE A 3 3.31 -9.13 13.65
N ARG A 4 3.60 -8.01 14.32
CA ARG A 4 2.61 -7.26 15.08
C ARG A 4 2.40 -5.94 14.35
N TYR A 5 1.16 -5.54 14.18
CA TYR A 5 0.85 -4.37 13.35
C TYR A 5 -0.28 -3.54 13.93
N THR A 6 -0.37 -2.32 13.46
CA THR A 6 -1.50 -1.42 13.64
C THR A 6 -1.83 -0.73 12.34
N THR A 7 -3.11 -0.38 12.15
CA THR A 7 -3.61 0.23 10.91
C THR A 7 -4.46 1.44 11.19
N PHE A 8 -4.51 2.33 10.22
CA PHE A 8 -5.48 3.43 10.20
C PHE A 8 -5.91 3.74 8.78
N SER A 9 -7.15 4.22 8.61
CA SER A 9 -7.69 4.62 7.32
C SER A 9 -8.81 5.62 7.56
N GLU A 10 -8.60 6.87 7.19
CA GLU A 10 -9.45 8.00 7.54
C GLU A 10 -9.79 8.86 6.31
N ALA A 11 -11.01 9.33 6.26
CA ALA A 11 -11.44 10.23 5.19
C ALA A 11 -10.76 11.61 5.24
N GLY A 12 -10.24 12.01 6.41
CA GLY A 12 -9.65 13.33 6.59
C GLY A 12 -10.62 14.45 6.25
N LYS A 13 -10.18 15.41 5.45
CA LYS A 13 -11.02 16.55 5.00
C LYS A 13 -11.88 16.26 3.77
N ARG A 14 -11.75 15.06 3.19
CA ARG A 14 -12.56 14.61 2.06
C ARG A 14 -13.95 14.16 2.50
N ARG A 15 -14.92 14.14 1.59
CA ARG A 15 -16.29 13.68 1.86
C ARG A 15 -16.42 12.17 2.00
N ALA A 16 -15.52 11.44 1.37
CA ALA A 16 -15.47 9.98 1.38
C ALA A 16 -14.02 9.52 1.52
N ASN A 17 -13.83 8.33 2.04
CA ASN A 17 -12.54 7.66 2.02
C ASN A 17 -12.48 6.76 0.79
N GLN A 18 -11.51 7.00 -0.09
CA GLN A 18 -11.25 6.20 -1.28
C GLN A 18 -10.03 5.29 -1.12
N ASP A 19 -9.36 5.38 0.03
CA ASP A 19 -8.28 4.49 0.40
C ASP A 19 -8.81 3.17 0.98
N VAL A 20 -8.07 2.11 0.74
CA VAL A 20 -8.32 0.78 1.32
C VAL A 20 -7.02 0.20 1.83
N CYS A 21 -7.03 -0.40 3.02
CA CYS A 21 -5.94 -1.24 3.48
C CYS A 21 -6.43 -2.61 3.95
N ARG A 22 -5.56 -3.62 3.82
CA ARG A 22 -5.81 -4.98 4.30
C ARG A 22 -4.52 -5.59 4.85
N VAL A 23 -4.68 -6.39 5.89
CA VAL A 23 -3.63 -7.28 6.38
C VAL A 23 -4.18 -8.69 6.40
N ILE A 24 -3.40 -9.63 5.88
CA ILE A 24 -3.68 -11.06 5.94
C ILE A 24 -2.53 -11.72 6.66
N GLU A 25 -2.84 -12.53 7.65
CA GLU A 25 -1.90 -13.40 8.33
C GLU A 25 -2.30 -14.85 8.11
N ASN A 26 -1.32 -15.69 7.76
CA ASN A 26 -1.48 -17.12 7.73
C ASN A 26 -0.56 -17.74 8.81
N PRO A 27 -1.10 -17.97 10.01
CA PRO A 27 -0.30 -18.48 11.14
C PRO A 27 0.29 -19.89 10.89
N GLU A 28 -0.33 -20.68 10.01
CA GLU A 28 0.13 -22.04 9.70
C GLU A 28 1.46 -22.04 8.95
N ASN A 29 1.65 -21.03 8.08
CA ASN A 29 2.83 -20.91 7.22
C ASN A 29 3.74 -19.74 7.64
N ASN A 30 3.41 -19.01 8.70
CA ASN A 30 4.09 -17.77 9.12
C ASN A 30 4.23 -16.75 7.98
N ASN A 31 3.23 -16.67 7.10
CA ASN A 31 3.19 -15.75 5.99
C ASN A 31 2.23 -14.62 6.29
N SER A 32 2.58 -13.42 5.87
CA SER A 32 1.71 -12.24 6.00
C SER A 32 1.73 -11.42 4.72
N LEU A 33 0.63 -10.71 4.48
CA LEU A 33 0.48 -9.75 3.39
C LEU A 33 -0.15 -8.48 3.94
N MET A 34 0.44 -7.34 3.61
CA MET A 34 -0.05 -6.00 3.87
C MET A 34 -0.28 -5.30 2.53
N VAL A 35 -1.41 -4.65 2.35
CA VAL A 35 -1.76 -3.92 1.11
C VAL A 35 -2.40 -2.59 1.46
N VAL A 36 -1.98 -1.52 0.78
CA VAL A 36 -2.64 -0.21 0.77
C VAL A 36 -2.92 0.17 -0.68
N CYS A 37 -4.14 0.59 -0.96
CA CYS A 37 -4.60 1.10 -2.25
C CYS A 37 -5.20 2.48 -2.04
N ASP A 38 -4.79 3.47 -2.83
CA ASP A 38 -5.31 4.83 -2.86
C ASP A 38 -6.12 5.03 -4.14
N GLY A 39 -7.41 5.19 -3.97
CA GLY A 39 -8.36 5.26 -5.06
C GLY A 39 -8.35 6.61 -5.77
N MET A 40 -7.94 6.61 -7.02
CA MET A 40 -7.88 7.80 -7.87
C MET A 40 -9.13 7.97 -8.72
N GLY A 41 -9.56 9.19 -8.86
CA GLY A 41 -10.61 9.54 -9.82
C GLY A 41 -11.40 10.76 -9.36
N GLY A 42 -11.39 11.83 -10.15
CA GLY A 42 -12.22 13.03 -9.95
C GLY A 42 -13.73 12.76 -10.00
N HIS A 43 -14.16 11.52 -10.15
CA HIS A 43 -15.54 11.06 -10.25
C HIS A 43 -15.72 9.76 -9.44
N SER A 44 -16.23 9.86 -8.26
CA SER A 44 -16.99 8.90 -7.42
C SER A 44 -16.74 7.37 -7.48
N MET A 45 -15.62 6.85 -8.00
CA MET A 45 -15.37 5.41 -8.14
C MET A 45 -13.94 4.99 -7.72
N GLY A 46 -13.18 5.86 -7.06
CA GLY A 46 -11.86 5.53 -6.54
C GLY A 46 -11.95 4.48 -5.43
N ASP A 47 -12.95 4.59 -4.57
CA ASP A 47 -13.28 3.62 -3.53
C ASP A 47 -13.53 2.21 -4.11
N VAL A 48 -14.31 2.14 -5.20
CA VAL A 48 -14.59 0.87 -5.89
C VAL A 48 -13.33 0.30 -6.55
N ALA A 49 -12.47 1.16 -7.09
CA ALA A 49 -11.21 0.73 -7.69
C ALA A 49 -10.26 0.16 -6.63
N ALA A 50 -10.03 0.92 -5.55
CA ALA A 50 -9.18 0.51 -4.44
C ALA A 50 -9.67 -0.80 -3.80
N GLU A 51 -10.97 -0.91 -3.51
CA GLU A 51 -11.57 -2.12 -2.95
C GLU A 51 -11.42 -3.32 -3.90
N THR A 52 -11.66 -3.13 -5.21
CA THR A 52 -11.56 -4.21 -6.20
C THR A 52 -10.14 -4.74 -6.32
N VAL A 53 -9.15 -3.84 -6.45
CA VAL A 53 -7.74 -4.22 -6.58
C VAL A 53 -7.23 -4.88 -5.31
N CYS A 54 -7.49 -4.27 -4.15
CA CYS A 54 -7.05 -4.79 -2.86
C CYS A 54 -7.62 -6.19 -2.60
N ASN A 55 -8.92 -6.40 -2.82
CA ASN A 55 -9.56 -7.70 -2.63
C ASN A 55 -9.02 -8.76 -3.60
N ALA A 56 -8.83 -8.42 -4.88
CA ALA A 56 -8.31 -9.37 -5.86
C ALA A 56 -6.87 -9.83 -5.54
N ILE A 57 -6.01 -8.91 -5.06
CA ILE A 57 -4.67 -9.25 -4.57
C ILE A 57 -4.77 -10.21 -3.37
N CYS A 58 -5.62 -9.89 -2.40
CA CYS A 58 -5.82 -10.70 -1.21
C CYS A 58 -6.37 -12.09 -1.53
N GLU A 59 -7.35 -12.18 -2.43
CA GLU A 59 -7.93 -13.45 -2.89
C GLU A 59 -6.89 -14.30 -3.62
N TYR A 60 -6.12 -13.68 -4.53
CA TYR A 60 -5.04 -14.38 -5.21
C TYR A 60 -4.01 -14.93 -4.23
N TRP A 61 -3.60 -14.11 -3.24
CA TRP A 61 -2.62 -14.49 -2.23
C TRP A 61 -3.07 -15.68 -1.39
N ASN A 62 -4.31 -15.67 -0.92
CA ASN A 62 -4.90 -16.77 -0.14
C ASN A 62 -5.03 -18.07 -0.94
N SER A 63 -5.30 -17.96 -2.24
CA SER A 63 -5.50 -19.13 -3.11
C SER A 63 -4.20 -19.77 -3.58
N ASN A 64 -3.05 -19.09 -3.46
CA ASN A 64 -1.76 -19.50 -4.02
C ASN A 64 -0.65 -19.57 -2.97
N THR A 65 -0.92 -20.26 -1.85
CA THR A 65 -0.03 -20.30 -0.68
C THR A 65 1.25 -21.14 -0.89
N HIS A 66 1.37 -21.99 -1.91
CA HIS A 66 2.40 -23.05 -1.91
C HIS A 66 3.22 -23.20 -3.20
N THR A 67 3.13 -22.32 -4.20
CA THR A 67 3.55 -22.79 -5.53
C THR A 67 4.57 -21.94 -6.29
N LYS A 68 4.93 -20.73 -5.82
CA LYS A 68 5.75 -19.83 -6.66
C LYS A 68 6.70 -18.99 -5.81
N ASP A 69 7.80 -18.55 -6.44
CA ASP A 69 8.60 -17.52 -5.84
C ASP A 69 7.78 -16.23 -5.65
N SER A 70 8.13 -15.43 -4.67
CA SER A 70 7.33 -14.29 -4.23
C SER A 70 7.19 -13.21 -5.29
N GLU A 71 8.16 -13.03 -6.18
CA GLU A 71 8.09 -12.04 -7.26
C GLU A 71 7.09 -12.45 -8.33
N THR A 72 7.15 -13.70 -8.80
CA THR A 72 6.15 -14.26 -9.73
C THR A 72 4.74 -14.17 -9.15
N LYS A 73 4.59 -14.49 -7.85
CA LYS A 73 3.30 -14.41 -7.14
C LYS A 73 2.75 -12.99 -7.11
N VAL A 74 3.59 -11.99 -6.88
CA VAL A 74 3.21 -10.56 -6.94
C VAL A 74 2.75 -10.17 -8.34
N ILE A 75 3.52 -10.49 -9.38
CA ILE A 75 3.18 -10.16 -10.76
C ILE A 75 1.84 -10.76 -11.17
N GLU A 76 1.60 -12.01 -10.82
CA GLU A 76 0.33 -12.69 -11.14
C GLU A 76 -0.84 -12.14 -10.31
N ALA A 77 -0.63 -11.77 -9.05
CA ALA A 77 -1.64 -11.11 -8.23
C ALA A 77 -2.04 -9.75 -8.83
N CYS A 78 -1.05 -8.96 -9.28
CA CYS A 78 -1.30 -7.69 -9.96
C CYS A 78 -2.07 -7.87 -11.28
N LYS A 79 -1.73 -8.90 -12.06
CA LYS A 79 -2.48 -9.24 -13.27
C LYS A 79 -3.93 -9.61 -12.96
N ALA A 80 -4.15 -10.45 -11.95
CA ALA A 80 -5.50 -10.82 -11.53
C ALA A 80 -6.31 -9.60 -11.05
N ALA A 81 -5.66 -8.67 -10.34
CA ALA A 81 -6.26 -7.43 -9.89
C ALA A 81 -6.62 -6.48 -11.06
N SER A 82 -5.75 -6.34 -12.06
CA SER A 82 -6.05 -5.59 -13.28
C SER A 82 -7.25 -6.16 -14.03
N ASP A 83 -7.30 -7.49 -14.18
CA ASP A 83 -8.43 -8.18 -14.81
C ASP A 83 -9.74 -7.98 -14.03
N ALA A 84 -9.69 -8.01 -12.71
CA ALA A 84 -10.84 -7.77 -11.84
C ALA A 84 -11.35 -6.33 -11.98
N LEU A 85 -10.45 -5.35 -11.98
CA LEU A 85 -10.78 -3.93 -12.15
C LEU A 85 -11.38 -3.66 -13.53
N TYR A 86 -10.81 -4.24 -14.60
CA TYR A 86 -11.35 -4.16 -15.95
C TYR A 86 -12.77 -4.72 -16.02
N LYS A 87 -13.01 -5.90 -15.48
CA LYS A 87 -14.35 -6.51 -15.41
C LYS A 87 -15.31 -5.65 -14.60
N ARG A 88 -14.88 -5.17 -13.43
CA ARG A 88 -15.70 -4.34 -12.54
C ARG A 88 -16.16 -3.05 -13.21
N SER A 89 -15.29 -2.41 -13.99
CA SER A 89 -15.58 -1.16 -14.68
C SER A 89 -16.67 -1.30 -15.76
N ARG A 90 -17.01 -2.51 -16.19
CA ARG A 90 -17.93 -2.80 -17.30
C ARG A 90 -19.26 -3.41 -16.89
N VAL A 91 -19.55 -3.51 -15.60
CA VAL A 91 -20.77 -4.18 -15.09
C VAL A 91 -22.05 -3.57 -15.67
N VAL A 92 -22.12 -2.25 -15.83
CA VAL A 92 -23.29 -1.54 -16.38
C VAL A 92 -22.92 -0.80 -17.67
N ARG A 93 -21.84 -0.06 -17.65
CA ARG A 93 -21.24 0.68 -18.76
C ARG A 93 -19.76 0.90 -18.45
N PRO A 94 -18.91 1.09 -19.47
CA PRO A 94 -17.49 1.42 -19.18
C PRO A 94 -17.38 2.68 -18.34
N ILE A 95 -16.66 2.59 -17.22
CA ILE A 95 -16.39 3.69 -16.29
C ILE A 95 -14.89 3.72 -16.04
N GLU A 96 -14.31 4.90 -16.17
CA GLU A 96 -12.92 5.13 -15.79
C GLU A 96 -12.79 5.12 -14.28
N MET A 97 -11.91 4.26 -13.78
CA MET A 97 -11.56 4.19 -12.37
C MET A 97 -10.12 3.67 -12.24
N GLY A 98 -9.44 4.11 -11.23
CA GLY A 98 -8.06 3.72 -10.98
C GLY A 98 -7.71 3.75 -9.51
N THR A 99 -6.60 3.12 -9.18
CA THR A 99 -6.02 3.12 -7.83
C THR A 99 -4.54 2.87 -7.90
N THR A 100 -3.81 3.44 -6.95
CA THR A 100 -2.44 2.99 -6.66
C THR A 100 -2.48 1.65 -5.93
N MET A 101 -1.33 1.05 -5.75
CA MET A 101 -1.13 -0.09 -4.86
C MET A 101 0.29 -0.07 -4.30
N VAL A 102 0.42 -0.27 -3.00
CA VAL A 102 1.66 -0.69 -2.35
C VAL A 102 1.38 -1.90 -1.46
N MET A 103 2.24 -2.89 -1.55
CA MET A 103 2.11 -4.12 -0.75
C MET A 103 3.46 -4.56 -0.21
N ALA A 104 3.41 -5.27 0.91
CA ALA A 104 4.55 -5.99 1.46
C ALA A 104 4.07 -7.37 1.92
N SER A 105 4.72 -8.41 1.45
CA SER A 105 4.48 -9.78 1.93
C SER A 105 5.73 -10.31 2.60
N ILE A 106 5.54 -11.02 3.71
CA ILE A 106 6.62 -11.74 4.39
C ILE A 106 6.36 -13.22 4.24
N GLU A 107 7.31 -13.93 3.64
CA GLU A 107 7.35 -15.37 3.52
C GLU A 107 8.71 -15.85 4.04
N ASP A 108 8.70 -16.74 5.02
CA ASP A 108 9.88 -17.15 5.79
C ASP A 108 10.59 -15.96 6.46
N ASN A 109 11.75 -15.54 5.95
CA ASN A 109 12.52 -14.37 6.38
C ASN A 109 12.72 -13.35 5.26
N ILE A 110 11.94 -13.42 4.19
CA ILE A 110 12.02 -12.49 3.07
C ILE A 110 10.78 -11.61 3.05
N VAL A 111 10.98 -10.30 3.02
CA VAL A 111 9.94 -9.36 2.63
C VAL A 111 10.04 -9.08 1.14
N THR A 112 8.92 -9.24 0.44
CA THR A 112 8.75 -8.80 -0.95
C THR A 112 7.84 -7.57 -0.94
N ILE A 113 8.40 -6.45 -1.35
CA ILE A 113 7.72 -5.16 -1.45
C ILE A 113 7.40 -4.92 -2.92
N ALA A 114 6.16 -4.55 -3.23
CA ALA A 114 5.78 -4.14 -4.57
C ALA A 114 4.89 -2.91 -4.55
N HIS A 115 5.01 -2.06 -5.58
CA HIS A 115 4.16 -0.89 -5.70
C HIS A 115 3.88 -0.54 -7.16
N CYS A 116 2.76 0.14 -7.35
CA CYS A 116 2.32 0.71 -8.61
C CYS A 116 1.57 2.01 -8.27
N GLY A 117 2.21 3.15 -8.46
CA GLY A 117 1.73 4.46 -8.06
C GLY A 117 2.68 5.20 -7.14
N ASP A 118 2.14 6.13 -6.36
CA ASP A 118 2.85 6.99 -5.41
C ASP A 118 2.56 6.67 -3.93
N SER A 119 1.75 5.64 -3.65
CA SER A 119 1.69 5.07 -2.30
C SER A 119 3.02 4.42 -1.94
N ARG A 120 3.48 4.61 -0.69
CA ARG A 120 4.86 4.28 -0.31
C ARG A 120 4.96 3.14 0.70
N CYS A 121 6.05 2.38 0.58
CA CYS A 121 6.53 1.46 1.60
C CYS A 121 7.91 1.91 2.11
N TYR A 122 8.08 1.85 3.42
CA TYR A 122 9.35 2.08 4.11
C TYR A 122 9.73 0.81 4.86
N LEU A 123 10.98 0.36 4.71
CA LEU A 123 11.60 -0.67 5.53
C LEU A 123 12.63 -0.01 6.44
N LEU A 124 12.50 -0.19 7.75
CA LEU A 124 13.38 0.38 8.74
C LEU A 124 14.06 -0.73 9.55
N ARG A 125 15.35 -0.55 9.80
CA ARG A 125 16.18 -1.43 10.62
C ARG A 125 17.09 -0.60 11.51
N ASP A 126 17.19 -0.94 12.79
CA ASP A 126 18.05 -0.29 13.77
C ASP A 126 17.90 1.25 13.78
N GLY A 127 16.68 1.74 13.60
CA GLY A 127 16.38 3.17 13.54
C GLY A 127 16.73 3.86 12.20
N GLU A 128 17.13 3.13 11.17
CA GLU A 128 17.47 3.70 9.87
C GLU A 128 16.48 3.22 8.78
N VAL A 129 16.19 4.09 7.82
CA VAL A 129 15.41 3.70 6.63
C VAL A 129 16.35 2.98 5.67
N VAL A 130 16.23 1.67 5.56
CA VAL A 130 17.06 0.85 4.65
C VAL A 130 16.49 0.75 3.24
N TYR A 131 15.18 0.99 3.09
CA TYR A 131 14.53 1.05 1.79
C TYR A 131 13.27 1.93 1.84
N GLN A 132 13.02 2.62 0.75
CA GLN A 132 11.78 3.33 0.46
C GLN A 132 11.44 3.16 -1.02
N THR A 133 10.19 2.89 -1.35
CA THR A 133 9.69 2.88 -2.74
C THR A 133 9.85 4.25 -3.39
N GLN A 134 10.08 4.27 -4.70
CA GLN A 134 10.15 5.49 -5.50
C GLN A 134 8.83 5.71 -6.22
N ASP A 135 8.25 6.90 -6.07
CA ASP A 135 6.94 7.20 -6.63
C ASP A 135 6.95 7.09 -8.16
N HIS A 136 5.97 6.41 -8.71
CA HIS A 136 5.68 6.44 -10.14
C HIS A 136 4.85 7.69 -10.47
N ALA A 137 5.46 8.85 -10.32
CA ALA A 137 4.83 10.14 -10.56
C ALA A 137 5.80 11.11 -11.23
N ASP A 138 5.30 11.90 -12.16
CA ASP A 138 6.04 12.96 -12.81
C ASP A 138 5.56 14.33 -12.35
N PRO A 139 6.48 15.28 -12.06
CA PRO A 139 6.11 16.64 -11.78
C PRO A 139 5.57 17.30 -13.07
N HIS A 140 4.33 17.75 -13.06
CA HIS A 140 3.73 18.41 -14.21
C HIS A 140 3.00 19.69 -13.78
N TRP A 141 3.50 20.85 -14.20
CA TRP A 141 2.87 22.16 -13.98
C TRP A 141 2.46 22.44 -12.52
N GLY A 142 3.28 21.98 -11.54
CA GLY A 142 3.03 22.22 -10.12
C GLY A 142 2.11 21.21 -9.46
N SER A 143 1.73 20.13 -10.15
CA SER A 143 1.09 18.93 -9.59
C SER A 143 1.89 17.68 -9.95
N GLU A 144 1.84 16.67 -9.11
CA GLU A 144 2.35 15.34 -9.43
C GLU A 144 1.27 14.55 -10.16
N VAL A 145 1.64 13.92 -11.27
CA VAL A 145 0.75 13.07 -12.05
C VAL A 145 1.27 11.65 -11.93
N VAL A 146 0.45 10.77 -11.39
CA VAL A 146 0.77 9.33 -11.28
C VAL A 146 0.90 8.75 -12.69
N THR A 147 2.04 8.11 -12.97
CA THR A 147 2.38 7.58 -14.30
C THR A 147 2.14 6.07 -14.42
N ARG A 148 2.09 5.35 -13.29
CA ARG A 148 1.73 3.93 -13.21
C ARG A 148 0.67 3.73 -12.14
N CYS A 149 -0.38 3.00 -12.47
CA CYS A 149 -1.46 2.67 -11.54
C CYS A 149 -2.30 1.52 -12.11
N PHE A 150 -3.16 0.96 -11.30
CA PHE A 150 -4.24 0.13 -11.80
C PHE A 150 -5.30 1.03 -12.43
N PHE A 151 -5.50 0.90 -13.72
CA PHE A 151 -6.44 1.73 -14.47
C PHE A 151 -7.36 0.89 -15.34
N SER A 152 -8.67 1.04 -15.14
CA SER A 152 -9.68 0.17 -15.76
C SER A 152 -9.73 0.25 -17.28
N MET A 153 -9.28 1.33 -17.88
CA MET A 153 -9.29 1.53 -19.34
C MET A 153 -8.00 1.06 -20.01
N ASN A 154 -6.93 0.91 -19.25
CA ASN A 154 -5.64 0.41 -19.73
C ASN A 154 -5.00 -0.51 -18.68
N PRO A 155 -5.38 -1.80 -18.65
CA PRO A 155 -4.86 -2.75 -17.65
C PRO A 155 -3.35 -3.02 -17.78
N GLU A 156 -2.73 -2.71 -18.91
CA GLU A 156 -1.30 -2.95 -19.14
C GLU A 156 -0.38 -1.98 -18.37
N VAL A 157 -0.90 -0.83 -17.90
CA VAL A 157 -0.10 0.13 -17.11
C VAL A 157 0.11 -0.27 -15.65
N ALA A 158 -0.51 -1.34 -15.18
CA ALA A 158 -0.36 -1.87 -13.83
C ALA A 158 0.86 -2.80 -13.72
N GLU A 159 2.04 -2.31 -14.08
CA GLU A 159 3.30 -3.03 -13.96
C GLU A 159 3.96 -2.66 -12.62
N PRO A 160 4.00 -3.58 -11.63
CA PRO A 160 4.58 -3.28 -10.33
C PRO A 160 6.11 -3.22 -10.40
N GLU A 161 6.70 -2.31 -9.65
CA GLU A 161 8.10 -2.39 -9.27
C GLU A 161 8.23 -3.29 -8.03
N VAL A 162 9.19 -4.21 -8.03
CA VAL A 162 9.36 -5.23 -6.98
C VAL A 162 10.75 -5.14 -6.39
N ALA A 163 10.85 -5.18 -5.06
CA ALA A 163 12.09 -5.26 -4.31
C ALA A 163 11.99 -6.36 -3.24
N ARG A 164 13.13 -7.00 -2.89
CA ARG A 164 13.17 -8.09 -1.91
C ARG A 164 14.31 -7.88 -0.93
N PHE A 165 14.03 -8.13 0.34
CA PHE A 165 15.00 -7.98 1.42
C PHE A 165 14.85 -9.14 2.41
N GLU A 166 15.96 -9.58 2.98
CA GLU A 166 15.90 -10.37 4.20
C GLU A 166 15.44 -9.50 5.35
N VAL A 167 14.52 -10.00 6.17
CA VAL A 167 14.04 -9.34 7.38
C VAL A 167 14.48 -10.07 8.62
N GLN A 168 14.61 -9.33 9.71
CA GLN A 168 14.98 -9.82 11.04
C GLN A 168 14.02 -9.27 12.09
N PRO A 169 13.93 -9.93 13.25
CA PRO A 169 13.15 -9.39 14.37
C PRO A 169 13.57 -7.97 14.73
N GLY A 170 12.58 -7.09 14.90
CA GLY A 170 12.79 -5.67 15.14
C GLY A 170 12.68 -4.78 13.91
N ASP A 171 12.78 -5.34 12.69
CA ASP A 171 12.52 -4.56 11.47
C ASP A 171 11.10 -4.02 11.49
N ARG A 172 10.94 -2.76 11.05
CA ARG A 172 9.64 -2.12 10.88
C ARG A 172 9.32 -1.93 9.41
N ILE A 173 8.07 -2.17 9.05
CA ILE A 173 7.54 -1.97 7.70
C ILE A 173 6.37 -1.02 7.80
N PHE A 174 6.41 0.08 7.04
CA PHE A 174 5.35 1.06 7.00
C PHE A 174 4.85 1.28 5.58
N LEU A 175 3.57 0.99 5.35
CA LEU A 175 2.88 1.27 4.09
C LEU A 175 1.94 2.45 4.30
N CYS A 176 1.88 3.37 3.33
CA CYS A 176 0.94 4.49 3.42
C CYS A 176 0.53 5.06 2.06
N SER A 177 -0.67 5.66 2.01
CA SER A 177 -1.11 6.53 0.92
C SER A 177 -0.44 7.91 0.99
N ASP A 178 -0.59 8.69 -0.07
CA ASP A 178 0.05 9.99 -0.24
C ASP A 178 -0.42 11.03 0.79
N GLY A 179 -1.66 10.93 1.25
CA GLY A 179 -2.20 11.81 2.30
C GLY A 179 -1.47 11.72 3.63
N VAL A 180 -0.65 10.67 3.85
CA VAL A 180 0.20 10.56 5.04
C VAL A 180 1.51 11.31 4.84
N TYR A 181 2.29 10.96 3.83
CA TYR A 181 3.63 11.54 3.67
C TYR A 181 3.61 12.99 3.15
N LYS A 182 2.54 13.39 2.45
CA LYS A 182 2.33 14.78 2.04
C LYS A 182 1.87 15.70 3.20
N ALA A 183 1.40 15.12 4.30
CA ALA A 183 0.95 15.88 5.48
C ALA A 183 2.10 16.42 6.33
N MET A 184 3.32 15.94 6.15
CA MET A 184 4.47 16.33 6.99
C MET A 184 5.79 16.26 6.22
N ALA A 185 6.80 16.98 6.71
CA ALA A 185 8.13 16.88 6.11
C ALA A 185 8.69 15.44 6.23
N PRO A 186 9.42 14.93 5.22
CA PRO A 186 9.94 13.57 5.23
C PRO A 186 10.73 13.22 6.50
N GLN A 187 11.54 14.16 7.00
CA GLN A 187 12.33 13.97 8.22
C GLN A 187 11.45 13.79 9.47
N ILE A 188 10.26 14.40 9.50
CA ILE A 188 9.31 14.24 10.61
C ILE A 188 8.70 12.84 10.56
N LEU A 189 8.26 12.39 9.39
CA LEU A 189 7.70 11.04 9.22
C LEU A 189 8.73 9.97 9.61
N THR A 190 9.94 10.03 9.04
CA THR A 190 11.00 9.07 9.35
C THR A 190 11.36 9.06 10.83
N ALA A 191 11.48 10.23 11.48
CA ALA A 191 11.75 10.32 12.90
C ALA A 191 10.61 9.68 13.74
N ARG A 192 9.35 9.76 13.30
CA ARG A 192 8.25 9.07 13.98
C ARG A 192 8.32 7.55 13.79
N LEU A 193 8.61 7.09 12.59
CA LEU A 193 8.75 5.66 12.30
C LEU A 193 9.92 4.99 13.04
N GLN A 194 10.96 5.77 13.35
CA GLN A 194 12.14 5.35 14.12
C GLN A 194 11.90 5.34 15.64
N ASP A 195 10.83 5.98 16.12
CA ASP A 195 10.54 6.08 17.56
C ASP A 195 10.32 4.68 18.16
N GLU A 196 11.07 4.29 19.17
CA GLU A 196 11.01 2.97 19.82
C GLU A 196 9.75 2.74 20.68
N LYS A 197 8.78 3.65 20.58
CA LYS A 197 7.50 3.53 21.27
C LYS A 197 6.65 2.39 20.70
N PRO A 198 5.60 1.97 21.44
CA PRO A 198 4.56 1.08 20.93
C PRO A 198 4.00 1.57 19.59
N LEU A 199 3.68 0.63 18.68
CA LEU A 199 3.23 0.97 17.32
C LEU A 199 2.00 1.89 17.35
N GLU A 200 1.11 1.68 18.30
CA GLU A 200 -0.12 2.44 18.49
C GLU A 200 0.19 3.91 18.81
N GLU A 201 1.16 4.17 19.71
CA GLU A 201 1.57 5.53 20.03
C GLU A 201 2.24 6.25 18.84
N VAL A 202 3.05 5.52 18.06
CA VAL A 202 3.67 6.05 16.84
C VAL A 202 2.58 6.43 15.83
N VAL A 203 1.62 5.54 15.60
CA VAL A 203 0.51 5.76 14.68
C VAL A 203 -0.39 6.90 15.14
N ASP A 204 -0.69 7.02 16.43
CA ASP A 204 -1.51 8.10 16.96
C ASP A 204 -0.89 9.48 16.68
N VAL A 205 0.44 9.61 16.79
CA VAL A 205 1.14 10.85 16.44
C VAL A 205 1.07 11.12 14.93
N ILE A 206 1.26 10.11 14.09
CA ILE A 206 1.15 10.25 12.62
C ILE A 206 -0.28 10.66 12.25
N LYS A 207 -1.31 10.00 12.81
CA LYS A 207 -2.72 10.35 12.60
C LYS A 207 -3.02 11.79 13.00
N PHE A 208 -2.56 12.21 14.16
CA PHE A 208 -2.74 13.59 14.62
C PHE A 208 -2.16 14.62 13.63
N MET A 209 -0.98 14.33 13.07
CA MET A 209 -0.36 15.18 12.06
C MET A 209 -1.18 15.20 10.77
N CYS A 210 -1.64 14.02 10.31
CA CYS A 210 -2.49 13.90 9.12
C CYS A 210 -3.82 14.64 9.31
N GLU A 211 -4.50 14.46 10.43
CA GLU A 211 -5.76 15.16 10.73
C GLU A 211 -5.61 16.68 10.62
N LYS A 212 -4.47 17.20 11.08
CA LYS A 212 -4.19 18.64 11.08
C LYS A 212 -3.80 19.17 9.71
N TYR A 213 -2.95 18.46 8.98
CA TYR A 213 -2.26 19.00 7.81
C TYR A 213 -2.63 18.33 6.49
N SER A 214 -3.13 17.08 6.51
CA SER A 214 -3.56 16.43 5.25
C SER A 214 -4.77 17.13 4.65
N THR A 215 -4.80 17.17 3.34
CA THR A 215 -5.95 17.61 2.54
C THR A 215 -6.63 16.44 1.83
N ASP A 216 -6.10 15.23 2.02
CA ASP A 216 -6.58 14.00 1.41
C ASP A 216 -7.02 12.94 2.42
N ASN A 217 -7.52 11.81 1.91
CA ASN A 217 -7.61 10.58 2.66
C ASN A 217 -6.22 10.20 3.15
N TYR A 218 -6.11 9.55 4.30
CA TYR A 218 -4.82 9.09 4.81
C TYR A 218 -4.95 7.72 5.45
N THR A 219 -4.17 6.81 4.91
CA THR A 219 -4.22 5.40 5.28
C THR A 219 -2.80 4.86 5.47
N GLY A 220 -2.61 4.00 6.46
CA GLY A 220 -1.32 3.37 6.69
C GLY A 220 -1.41 2.08 7.50
N ILE A 221 -0.37 1.27 7.35
CA ILE A 221 -0.11 0.04 8.09
C ILE A 221 1.30 0.13 8.63
N LEU A 222 1.47 0.10 9.96
CA LEU A 222 2.78 -0.01 10.60
C LEU A 222 2.91 -1.39 11.24
N ALA A 223 3.91 -2.13 10.82
CA ALA A 223 4.21 -3.46 11.33
C ALA A 223 5.63 -3.55 11.88
N ILE A 224 5.84 -4.44 12.84
CA ILE A 224 7.14 -4.87 13.35
C ILE A 224 7.26 -6.40 13.19
N VAL A 225 8.41 -6.84 12.74
CA VAL A 225 8.75 -8.26 12.59
C VAL A 225 9.13 -8.84 13.95
N GLU A 226 8.55 -10.00 14.31
CA GLU A 226 8.77 -10.72 15.58
C GLU A 226 9.37 -12.11 15.38
#